data_e59513c99b24ac7f57658e03f496f320
#
_entry.id   e59513c99b24ac7f57658e03f496f320
#
_cell.length_a   1.000
_cell.length_b   1.000
_cell.length_c   1.000
_cell.angle_alpha   90.00
_cell.angle_beta   90.00
_cell.angle_gamma   90.00
#
_symmetry.space_group_name_H-M   'P 1'
#
loop_
_entity.id
_entity.type
_entity.pdbx_description
1 polymer ?
#
loop_
_entity_poly.entity_id
_entity_poly.type
_entity_poly.pdbx_seq_one_letter_code
_entity_poly.pdbx_strand_id
1 'polypeptide(L)'
;MKKLLFFTFLILVIGIPSVYAHPFLLDSEPSQAASAPIGTTQIITKYSEAVEIDFSELKVFDSDGNQVDNRDTTYYDGENSLLITTPPLEDGVYTVTSMVLSKVDGHLVLAAIMFGVGEAKVDTSLLESQEESETTFLPEAAARFPGIVGQTVVLGSAIVAIAIWGTRQKYFGKDNLTLISKTYHSKFSKVTGIALVSVLVSNFIMIAVQTVRLETSPLDVLGTTFGATWLMRMILTIVLLGIWFWMERKSRLTGKKHVPMLIASLVLIFTTTLLGHGTATELAAPMILDYVHSLLSSVWIGGVIFLAFVVLPTLAKLDWIDK
;
A
#
# COMPACT_ATOMS: atom_id res chain seq x y z
N MET A 1 4.57 18.11 -33.59
CA MET A 1 4.31 18.07 -32.15
C MET A 1 3.13 17.16 -31.76
N LYS A 2 1.90 17.33 -32.25
CA LYS A 2 0.73 16.47 -31.87
C LYS A 2 0.94 14.98 -32.15
N LYS A 3 1.55 14.61 -33.29
CA LYS A 3 1.85 13.20 -33.62
C LYS A 3 2.92 12.61 -32.71
N LEU A 4 3.95 13.39 -32.33
CA LEU A 4 5.00 12.95 -31.42
C LEU A 4 4.42 12.69 -30.01
N LEU A 5 3.60 13.59 -29.48
CA LEU A 5 2.88 13.43 -28.21
C LEU A 5 1.96 12.22 -28.23
N PHE A 6 1.26 11.95 -29.33
CA PHE A 6 0.41 10.76 -29.48
C PHE A 6 1.23 9.48 -29.48
N PHE A 7 2.35 9.44 -30.19
CA PHE A 7 3.25 8.28 -30.19
C PHE A 7 3.92 8.06 -28.84
N THR A 8 4.35 9.12 -28.15
CA THR A 8 4.91 9.03 -26.78
C THR A 8 3.87 8.51 -25.80
N PHE A 9 2.64 8.97 -25.89
CA PHE A 9 1.52 8.48 -25.09
C PHE A 9 1.21 7.00 -25.39
N LEU A 10 1.20 6.61 -26.67
CA LEU A 10 0.96 5.23 -27.08
C LEU A 10 2.05 4.28 -26.58
N ILE A 11 3.33 4.69 -26.63
CA ILE A 11 4.46 3.91 -26.10
C ILE A 11 4.36 3.76 -24.59
N LEU A 12 3.95 4.81 -23.86
CA LEU A 12 3.73 4.77 -22.41
C LEU A 12 2.59 3.81 -22.03
N VAL A 13 1.53 3.71 -22.84
CA VAL A 13 0.39 2.83 -22.56
C VAL A 13 0.67 1.36 -22.92
N ILE A 14 1.43 1.11 -23.99
CA ILE A 14 1.73 -0.26 -24.47
C ILE A 14 2.90 -0.90 -23.69
N GLY A 15 3.78 -0.09 -23.11
CA GLY A 15 4.98 -0.55 -22.40
C GLY A 15 4.79 -0.86 -20.90
N ILE A 16 3.56 -0.89 -20.37
CA ILE A 16 3.33 -1.24 -18.97
C ILE A 16 3.32 -2.76 -18.84
N PRO A 17 4.37 -3.39 -18.26
CA PRO A 17 4.32 -4.80 -17.95
C PRO A 17 3.22 -5.06 -16.92
N SER A 18 2.56 -6.20 -17.00
CA SER A 18 1.68 -6.67 -15.94
C SER A 18 2.52 -6.86 -14.69
N VAL A 19 2.32 -6.04 -13.67
CA VAL A 19 2.96 -6.19 -12.36
C VAL A 19 2.00 -7.04 -11.54
N TYR A 20 2.40 -8.26 -11.24
CA TYR A 20 1.71 -9.09 -10.24
C TYR A 20 2.02 -8.49 -8.87
N ALA A 21 0.99 -8.28 -8.10
CA ALA A 21 0.99 -7.36 -6.98
C ALA A 21 1.02 -8.04 -5.61
N HIS A 22 1.01 -9.37 -5.57
CA HIS A 22 0.92 -10.17 -4.34
C HIS A 22 1.90 -11.35 -4.40
N PRO A 23 2.30 -11.93 -3.25
CA PRO A 23 3.10 -13.13 -3.23
C PRO A 23 2.30 -14.26 -3.88
N PHE A 24 2.62 -14.59 -5.10
CA PHE A 24 2.05 -15.78 -5.75
C PHE A 24 3.03 -16.94 -5.68
N LEU A 25 2.47 -18.13 -5.65
CA LEU A 25 3.26 -19.35 -5.67
C LEU A 25 3.95 -19.49 -7.04
N LEU A 26 5.29 -19.46 -7.03
CA LEU A 26 6.10 -19.62 -8.24
C LEU A 26 6.33 -21.07 -8.57
N ASP A 27 6.63 -21.87 -7.54
CA ASP A 27 7.03 -23.27 -7.71
C ASP A 27 6.77 -24.04 -6.42
N SER A 28 6.73 -25.36 -6.53
CA SER A 28 6.62 -26.26 -5.40
C SER A 28 7.31 -27.60 -5.69
N GLU A 29 7.83 -28.22 -4.64
CA GLU A 29 8.36 -29.58 -4.69
C GLU A 29 7.67 -30.44 -3.61
N PRO A 30 6.83 -31.42 -4.00
CA PRO A 30 6.42 -31.80 -5.37
C PRO A 30 5.66 -30.70 -6.11
N SER A 31 5.81 -30.63 -7.44
CA SER A 31 5.11 -29.64 -8.25
C SER A 31 3.62 -29.99 -8.39
N GLN A 32 2.82 -28.99 -8.76
CA GLN A 32 1.37 -29.15 -9.04
C GLN A 32 1.12 -30.29 -10.05
N ALA A 33 0.23 -31.23 -9.68
CA ALA A 33 -0.12 -32.42 -10.42
C ALA A 33 1.04 -33.39 -10.72
N ALA A 34 2.21 -33.21 -10.10
CA ALA A 34 3.33 -34.13 -10.25
C ALA A 34 3.12 -35.42 -9.43
N SER A 35 3.93 -36.44 -9.74
CA SER A 35 4.04 -37.65 -8.92
C SER A 35 5.34 -37.62 -8.13
N ALA A 36 5.23 -37.82 -6.82
CA ALA A 36 6.36 -37.94 -5.91
C ALA A 36 6.62 -39.42 -5.55
N PRO A 37 7.84 -39.79 -5.16
CA PRO A 37 8.13 -41.14 -4.72
C PRO A 37 7.46 -41.47 -3.37
N ILE A 38 7.10 -42.75 -3.18
CA ILE A 38 6.64 -43.24 -1.87
C ILE A 38 7.75 -42.99 -0.83
N GLY A 39 7.34 -42.48 0.34
CA GLY A 39 8.28 -42.09 1.39
C GLY A 39 8.76 -40.66 1.32
N THR A 40 8.16 -39.81 0.47
CA THR A 40 8.39 -38.35 0.49
C THR A 40 8.10 -37.79 1.87
N THR A 41 9.04 -36.97 2.41
CA THR A 41 8.98 -36.42 3.77
C THR A 41 9.09 -34.90 3.81
N GLN A 42 9.31 -34.24 2.67
CA GLN A 42 9.51 -32.79 2.61
C GLN A 42 8.67 -32.21 1.47
N ILE A 43 8.10 -31.06 1.74
CA ILE A 43 7.37 -30.28 0.76
C ILE A 43 7.90 -28.85 0.84
N ILE A 44 8.29 -28.31 -0.31
CA ILE A 44 8.86 -26.98 -0.46
C ILE A 44 7.93 -26.15 -1.33
N THR A 45 7.74 -24.89 -0.96
CA THR A 45 6.99 -23.93 -1.74
C THR A 45 7.84 -22.68 -1.93
N LYS A 46 7.79 -22.08 -3.12
CA LYS A 46 8.54 -20.86 -3.46
C LYS A 46 7.60 -19.78 -3.94
N TYR A 47 7.74 -18.59 -3.37
CA TYR A 47 6.89 -17.43 -3.65
C TYR A 47 7.66 -16.35 -4.42
N SER A 48 6.91 -15.45 -5.07
CA SER A 48 7.47 -14.34 -5.85
C SER A 48 8.16 -13.27 -5.01
N GLU A 49 7.89 -13.26 -3.70
CA GLU A 49 8.44 -12.28 -2.76
C GLU A 49 8.61 -12.87 -1.35
N ALA A 50 9.30 -12.14 -0.47
CA ALA A 50 9.54 -12.55 0.91
C ALA A 50 8.25 -12.62 1.72
N VAL A 51 8.12 -13.61 2.60
CA VAL A 51 6.96 -13.85 3.46
C VAL A 51 7.33 -13.79 4.95
N GLU A 52 6.36 -13.41 5.79
CA GLU A 52 6.50 -13.38 7.25
C GLU A 52 6.23 -14.77 7.82
N ILE A 53 7.26 -15.45 8.33
CA ILE A 53 7.15 -16.84 8.81
C ILE A 53 6.17 -16.97 9.97
N ASP A 54 6.13 -15.99 10.89
CA ASP A 54 5.28 -16.04 12.07
C ASP A 54 3.79 -15.98 11.74
N PHE A 55 3.45 -15.58 10.50
CA PHE A 55 2.09 -15.48 9.98
C PHE A 55 1.90 -16.27 8.68
N SER A 56 2.79 -17.23 8.42
CA SER A 56 2.74 -18.09 7.24
C SER A 56 2.73 -19.55 7.65
N GLU A 57 1.85 -20.33 7.04
CA GLU A 57 1.66 -21.74 7.40
C GLU A 57 1.43 -22.58 6.14
N LEU A 58 2.06 -23.73 6.10
CA LEU A 58 1.75 -24.82 5.17
C LEU A 58 1.03 -25.92 5.93
N LYS A 59 0.02 -26.53 5.31
CA LYS A 59 -0.67 -27.72 5.82
C LYS A 59 -0.79 -28.75 4.72
N VAL A 60 -0.57 -30.00 5.07
CA VAL A 60 -0.67 -31.14 4.15
C VAL A 60 -1.83 -32.03 4.56
N PHE A 61 -2.72 -32.30 3.63
CA PHE A 61 -3.90 -33.15 3.84
C PHE A 61 -3.84 -34.37 2.92
N ASP A 62 -4.30 -35.51 3.43
CA ASP A 62 -4.57 -36.69 2.62
C ASP A 62 -5.91 -36.58 1.87
N SER A 63 -6.25 -37.64 1.09
CA SER A 63 -7.51 -37.69 0.32
C SER A 63 -8.78 -37.74 1.20
N ASP A 64 -8.64 -38.08 2.47
CA ASP A 64 -9.75 -38.14 3.43
C ASP A 64 -9.90 -36.80 4.18
N GLY A 65 -9.01 -35.83 3.93
CA GLY A 65 -8.99 -34.52 4.57
C GLY A 65 -8.31 -34.51 5.93
N ASN A 66 -7.55 -35.53 6.30
CA ASN A 66 -6.77 -35.52 7.53
C ASN A 66 -5.45 -34.78 7.33
N GLN A 67 -5.08 -33.92 8.27
CA GLN A 67 -3.80 -33.24 8.26
C GLN A 67 -2.67 -34.21 8.67
N VAL A 68 -1.69 -34.37 7.79
CA VAL A 68 -0.62 -35.39 7.91
C VAL A 68 0.79 -34.81 8.09
N ASP A 69 0.94 -33.48 8.13
CA ASP A 69 2.23 -32.82 8.34
C ASP A 69 2.65 -32.75 9.82
N ASN A 70 3.92 -32.39 10.06
CA ASN A 70 4.51 -32.25 11.39
C ASN A 70 4.27 -30.86 12.03
N ARG A 71 3.61 -29.92 11.33
CA ARG A 71 3.33 -28.53 11.78
C ARG A 71 4.60 -27.76 12.08
N ASP A 72 5.62 -27.91 11.25
CA ASP A 72 6.97 -27.40 11.45
C ASP A 72 7.38 -26.46 10.28
N THR A 73 6.42 -25.71 9.73
CA THR A 73 6.68 -24.74 8.64
C THR A 73 7.85 -23.82 9.00
N THR A 74 8.86 -23.78 8.14
CA THR A 74 10.06 -22.97 8.33
C THR A 74 10.57 -22.44 6.99
N TYR A 75 11.52 -21.49 7.01
CA TYR A 75 12.23 -21.08 5.79
C TYR A 75 13.13 -22.21 5.27
N TYR A 76 13.21 -22.34 3.94
CA TYR A 76 14.07 -23.31 3.26
C TYR A 76 15.33 -22.65 2.70
N ASP A 77 15.20 -21.83 1.67
CA ASP A 77 16.31 -21.16 0.97
C ASP A 77 15.95 -19.69 0.76
N GLY A 78 16.06 -18.93 1.86
CA GLY A 78 15.64 -17.53 1.88
C GLY A 78 14.21 -17.32 2.34
N GLU A 79 13.85 -16.05 2.51
CA GLU A 79 12.56 -15.61 3.09
C GLU A 79 11.37 -15.75 2.14
N ASN A 80 11.59 -16.13 0.90
CA ASN A 80 10.56 -16.40 -0.10
C ASN A 80 10.32 -17.89 -0.35
N SER A 81 10.87 -18.77 0.46
CA SER A 81 10.74 -20.22 0.30
C SER A 81 10.41 -20.88 1.64
N LEU A 82 9.36 -21.70 1.67
CA LEU A 82 8.92 -22.41 2.87
C LEU A 82 9.09 -23.92 2.70
N LEU A 83 9.42 -24.58 3.78
CA LEU A 83 9.51 -26.02 3.94
C LEU A 83 8.53 -26.47 5.03
N ILE A 84 7.82 -27.57 4.79
CA ILE A 84 7.12 -28.34 5.80
C ILE A 84 7.53 -29.80 5.71
N THR A 85 7.64 -30.48 6.85
CA THR A 85 7.91 -31.92 6.86
C THR A 85 6.66 -32.75 7.13
N THR A 86 6.70 -34.00 6.66
CA THR A 86 5.65 -35.00 6.89
C THR A 86 6.27 -36.31 7.36
N PRO A 87 5.54 -37.19 8.03
CA PRO A 87 5.89 -38.60 8.02
C PRO A 87 6.07 -39.12 6.59
N PRO A 88 6.78 -40.24 6.36
CA PRO A 88 6.89 -40.84 5.03
C PRO A 88 5.50 -41.05 4.42
N LEU A 89 5.22 -40.33 3.31
CA LEU A 89 3.91 -40.38 2.65
C LEU A 89 3.73 -41.72 1.91
N GLU A 90 2.58 -42.32 2.07
CA GLU A 90 2.14 -43.54 1.37
C GLU A 90 1.55 -43.22 -0.01
N ASP A 91 1.21 -44.27 -0.77
CA ASP A 91 0.56 -44.12 -2.07
C ASP A 91 -0.81 -43.42 -1.91
N GLY A 92 -1.01 -42.29 -2.60
CA GLY A 92 -2.21 -41.49 -2.47
C GLY A 92 -2.10 -40.11 -3.07
N VAL A 93 -3.20 -39.35 -3.05
CA VAL A 93 -3.23 -37.93 -3.47
C VAL A 93 -3.21 -37.05 -2.22
N TYR A 94 -2.36 -36.04 -2.27
CA TYR A 94 -2.19 -35.09 -1.18
C TYR A 94 -2.47 -33.66 -1.65
N THR A 95 -3.02 -32.87 -0.73
CA THR A 95 -3.26 -31.44 -0.93
C THR A 95 -2.43 -30.64 0.07
N VAL A 96 -1.65 -29.71 -0.44
CA VAL A 96 -0.95 -28.71 0.40
C VAL A 96 -1.73 -27.43 0.33
N THR A 97 -2.19 -26.93 1.46
CA THR A 97 -2.71 -25.57 1.56
C THR A 97 -1.62 -24.65 2.10
N SER A 98 -1.51 -23.50 1.50
CA SER A 98 -0.53 -22.47 1.85
C SER A 98 -1.27 -21.20 2.21
N MET A 99 -0.98 -20.67 3.39
CA MET A 99 -1.38 -19.34 3.84
C MET A 99 -0.12 -18.56 4.13
N VAL A 100 0.16 -17.50 3.36
CA VAL A 100 1.38 -16.71 3.51
C VAL A 100 1.07 -15.22 3.61
N LEU A 101 1.77 -14.55 4.54
CA LEU A 101 1.72 -13.11 4.70
C LEU A 101 2.93 -12.47 4.00
N SER A 102 2.67 -11.58 3.05
CA SER A 102 3.73 -10.80 2.39
C SER A 102 4.48 -9.90 3.38
N LYS A 103 5.80 -9.93 3.35
CA LYS A 103 6.66 -8.93 4.01
C LYS A 103 6.59 -7.56 3.34
N VAL A 104 6.25 -7.53 2.06
CA VAL A 104 6.31 -6.33 1.24
C VAL A 104 5.13 -5.40 1.51
N ASP A 105 3.92 -5.92 1.41
CA ASP A 105 2.68 -5.12 1.46
C ASP A 105 1.71 -5.55 2.57
N GLY A 106 2.02 -6.64 3.30
CA GLY A 106 1.20 -7.19 4.38
C GLY A 106 -0.07 -7.87 3.88
N HIS A 107 -0.14 -8.29 2.62
CA HIS A 107 -1.26 -9.06 2.09
C HIS A 107 -1.14 -10.54 2.46
N LEU A 108 -2.29 -11.13 2.82
CA LEU A 108 -2.42 -12.55 3.06
C LEU A 108 -2.85 -13.23 1.77
N VAL A 109 -2.10 -14.24 1.35
CA VAL A 109 -2.38 -15.03 0.16
C VAL A 109 -2.62 -16.48 0.53
N LEU A 110 -3.64 -17.06 -0.09
CA LEU A 110 -3.99 -18.46 0.04
C LEU A 110 -3.73 -19.15 -1.29
N ALA A 111 -3.02 -20.27 -1.25
CA ALA A 111 -2.82 -21.13 -2.40
C ALA A 111 -3.04 -22.60 -2.00
N ALA A 112 -3.34 -23.44 -2.98
CA ALA A 112 -3.41 -24.89 -2.77
C ALA A 112 -2.68 -25.59 -3.92
N ILE A 113 -2.00 -26.69 -3.58
CA ILE A 113 -1.26 -27.54 -4.50
C ILE A 113 -1.74 -28.96 -4.27
N MET A 114 -1.97 -29.72 -5.35
CA MET A 114 -2.27 -31.13 -5.29
C MET A 114 -1.19 -31.92 -6.01
N PHE A 115 -0.70 -33.00 -5.39
CA PHE A 115 0.27 -33.92 -5.99
C PHE A 115 -0.06 -35.38 -5.65
N GLY A 116 0.39 -36.29 -6.48
CA GLY A 116 0.29 -37.74 -6.23
C GLY A 116 1.56 -38.27 -5.58
N VAL A 117 1.45 -39.32 -4.80
CA VAL A 117 2.58 -40.12 -4.30
C VAL A 117 2.42 -41.54 -4.84
N GLY A 118 3.50 -42.14 -5.33
CA GLY A 118 3.49 -43.48 -5.88
C GLY A 118 2.78 -43.55 -7.26
N GLU A 119 1.78 -44.42 -7.39
CA GLU A 119 1.00 -44.59 -8.61
C GLU A 119 -0.25 -43.70 -8.68
N ALA A 120 -0.58 -42.99 -7.59
CA ALA A 120 -1.73 -42.11 -7.51
C ALA A 120 -1.59 -40.91 -8.47
N LYS A 121 -2.68 -40.60 -9.18
CA LYS A 121 -2.75 -39.48 -10.15
C LYS A 121 -3.73 -38.43 -9.66
N VAL A 122 -3.34 -37.20 -9.78
CA VAL A 122 -4.22 -36.06 -9.52
C VAL A 122 -5.22 -35.90 -10.68
N ASP A 123 -6.50 -35.76 -10.35
CA ASP A 123 -7.51 -35.40 -11.34
C ASP A 123 -7.37 -33.90 -11.66
N THR A 124 -6.81 -33.61 -12.83
CA THR A 124 -6.56 -32.24 -13.27
C THR A 124 -7.84 -31.43 -13.51
N SER A 125 -9.01 -32.08 -13.63
CA SER A 125 -10.29 -31.36 -13.75
C SER A 125 -10.64 -30.59 -12.46
N LEU A 126 -10.12 -31.03 -11.31
CA LEU A 126 -10.28 -30.34 -10.03
C LEU A 126 -9.42 -29.08 -9.91
N LEU A 127 -8.39 -28.95 -10.75
CA LEU A 127 -7.46 -27.82 -10.72
C LEU A 127 -8.01 -26.57 -11.44
N GLU A 128 -8.87 -26.76 -12.45
CA GLU A 128 -9.50 -25.66 -13.19
C GLU A 128 -10.44 -24.81 -12.31
N SER A 129 -10.86 -25.34 -11.17
CA SER A 129 -11.72 -24.62 -10.21
C SER A 129 -10.94 -23.86 -9.11
N GLN A 130 -9.61 -24.03 -9.06
CA GLN A 130 -8.74 -23.34 -8.12
C GLN A 130 -8.11 -22.10 -8.77
N GLU A 131 -8.92 -21.21 -9.33
CA GLU A 131 -8.46 -19.85 -9.58
C GLU A 131 -8.06 -19.29 -8.22
N GLU A 132 -6.80 -18.79 -8.12
CA GLU A 132 -6.36 -18.00 -6.98
C GLU A 132 -7.43 -16.94 -6.73
N SER A 133 -8.22 -17.11 -5.69
CA SER A 133 -9.24 -16.14 -5.36
C SER A 133 -8.54 -14.92 -4.76
N GLU A 134 -8.00 -14.07 -5.63
CA GLU A 134 -7.65 -12.70 -5.27
C GLU A 134 -8.93 -11.96 -4.84
N THR A 135 -9.42 -12.27 -3.66
CA THR A 135 -10.47 -11.47 -3.08
C THR A 135 -9.81 -10.19 -2.58
N THR A 136 -9.93 -9.12 -3.39
CA THR A 136 -9.66 -7.76 -2.90
C THR A 136 -10.38 -7.62 -1.56
N PHE A 137 -9.61 -7.56 -0.48
CA PHE A 137 -10.19 -7.44 0.86
C PHE A 137 -10.78 -6.04 0.99
N LEU A 138 -12.06 -5.91 0.66
CA LEU A 138 -12.77 -4.64 0.59
C LEU A 138 -12.60 -3.77 1.86
N PRO A 139 -12.58 -4.32 3.10
CA PRO A 139 -12.31 -3.52 4.29
C PRO A 139 -10.96 -2.82 4.26
N GLU A 140 -9.92 -3.45 3.71
CA GLU A 140 -8.60 -2.84 3.58
C GLU A 140 -8.58 -1.70 2.57
N ALA A 141 -9.17 -1.91 1.39
CA ALA A 141 -9.29 -0.86 0.38
C ALA A 141 -10.06 0.35 0.92
N ALA A 142 -11.16 0.12 1.63
CA ALA A 142 -11.96 1.16 2.29
C ALA A 142 -11.18 1.89 3.38
N ALA A 143 -10.31 1.18 4.13
CA ALA A 143 -9.46 1.76 5.16
C ALA A 143 -8.33 2.62 4.57
N ARG A 144 -7.70 2.19 3.47
CA ARG A 144 -6.60 2.88 2.79
C ARG A 144 -7.06 4.16 2.08
N PHE A 145 -8.25 4.15 1.46
CA PHE A 145 -8.74 5.24 0.60
C PHE A 145 -8.75 6.62 1.29
N PRO A 146 -9.33 6.81 2.50
CA PRO A 146 -9.32 8.11 3.19
C PRO A 146 -7.90 8.62 3.48
N GLY A 147 -6.97 7.71 3.79
CA GLY A 147 -5.56 8.04 4.03
C GLY A 147 -4.85 8.54 2.77
N ILE A 148 -5.07 7.88 1.63
CA ILE A 148 -4.51 8.26 0.33
C ILE A 148 -5.04 9.65 -0.07
N VAL A 149 -6.35 9.86 0.00
CA VAL A 149 -6.95 11.18 -0.30
C VAL A 149 -6.40 12.25 0.65
N GLY A 150 -6.34 11.95 1.95
CA GLY A 150 -5.83 12.89 2.95
C GLY A 150 -4.39 13.31 2.69
N GLN A 151 -3.46 12.38 2.51
CA GLN A 151 -2.04 12.68 2.24
C GLN A 151 -1.86 13.47 0.93
N THR A 152 -2.66 13.14 -0.10
CA THR A 152 -2.67 13.82 -1.39
C THR A 152 -3.07 15.29 -1.23
N VAL A 153 -4.12 15.57 -0.46
CA VAL A 153 -4.57 16.96 -0.18
C VAL A 153 -3.53 17.71 0.66
N VAL A 154 -2.89 17.08 1.63
CA VAL A 154 -1.84 17.70 2.46
C VAL A 154 -0.66 18.12 1.60
N LEU A 155 -0.15 17.25 0.72
CA LEU A 155 0.94 17.61 -0.20
C LEU A 155 0.52 18.73 -1.15
N GLY A 156 -0.63 18.60 -1.81
CA GLY A 156 -1.16 19.61 -2.72
C GLY A 156 -1.34 20.96 -2.03
N SER A 157 -1.82 20.98 -0.78
CA SER A 157 -1.97 22.20 0.02
C SER A 157 -0.63 22.90 0.26
N ALA A 158 0.42 22.14 0.61
CA ALA A 158 1.75 22.68 0.85
C ALA A 158 2.36 23.28 -0.43
N ILE A 159 2.24 22.58 -1.56
CA ILE A 159 2.77 23.04 -2.86
C ILE A 159 2.04 24.31 -3.33
N VAL A 160 0.70 24.31 -3.32
CA VAL A 160 -0.08 25.49 -3.75
C VAL A 160 0.18 26.69 -2.82
N ALA A 161 0.31 26.44 -1.51
CA ALA A 161 0.67 27.48 -0.55
C ALA A 161 2.03 28.12 -0.82
N ILE A 162 3.03 27.32 -1.22
CA ILE A 162 4.38 27.81 -1.52
C ILE A 162 4.42 28.47 -2.91
N ALA A 163 3.96 27.75 -3.94
CA ALA A 163 4.16 28.14 -5.33
C ALA A 163 3.21 29.25 -5.79
N ILE A 164 1.98 29.23 -5.32
CA ILE A 164 0.94 30.18 -5.76
C ILE A 164 0.74 31.26 -4.72
N TRP A 165 0.27 30.90 -3.53
CA TRP A 165 -0.09 31.87 -2.51
C TRP A 165 1.12 32.67 -2.02
N GLY A 166 2.22 32.00 -1.67
CA GLY A 166 3.42 32.64 -1.16
C GLY A 166 4.08 33.63 -2.14
N THR A 167 3.95 33.37 -3.46
CA THR A 167 4.56 34.22 -4.51
C THR A 167 3.63 35.34 -4.98
N ARG A 168 2.32 35.17 -4.88
CA ARG A 168 1.33 36.08 -5.48
C ARG A 168 0.79 37.11 -4.50
N GLN A 169 1.00 36.98 -3.19
CA GLN A 169 0.54 37.95 -2.18
C GLN A 169 0.95 39.40 -2.49
N LYS A 170 2.12 39.60 -3.08
CA LYS A 170 2.64 40.93 -3.42
C LYS A 170 1.81 41.69 -4.47
N TYR A 171 0.95 41.01 -5.21
CA TYR A 171 0.12 41.64 -6.24
C TYR A 171 -1.23 42.17 -5.70
N PHE A 172 -1.56 41.89 -4.44
CA PHE A 172 -2.78 42.41 -3.81
C PHE A 172 -2.47 43.69 -3.04
N GLY A 173 -3.34 44.69 -3.14
CA GLY A 173 -3.27 45.90 -2.30
C GLY A 173 -3.38 45.57 -0.81
N LYS A 174 -2.89 46.44 0.07
CA LYS A 174 -2.79 46.16 1.53
C LYS A 174 -4.14 45.80 2.15
N ASP A 175 -5.22 46.48 1.78
CA ASP A 175 -6.55 46.28 2.34
C ASP A 175 -7.16 44.93 1.89
N ASN A 176 -7.07 44.63 0.61
CA ASN A 176 -7.48 43.36 0.03
C ASN A 176 -6.67 42.19 0.58
N LEU A 177 -5.36 42.40 0.78
CA LEU A 177 -4.48 41.36 1.33
C LEU A 177 -4.90 40.91 2.73
N THR A 178 -5.36 41.80 3.59
CA THR A 178 -5.82 41.47 4.94
C THR A 178 -7.05 40.55 4.92
N LEU A 179 -8.07 40.95 4.13
CA LEU A 179 -9.32 40.18 3.99
C LEU A 179 -9.06 38.77 3.38
N ILE A 180 -8.32 38.77 2.27
CA ILE A 180 -8.00 37.52 1.53
C ILE A 180 -7.16 36.60 2.38
N SER A 181 -6.13 37.11 3.07
CA SER A 181 -5.26 36.30 3.94
C SER A 181 -6.03 35.63 5.07
N LYS A 182 -7.00 36.33 5.69
CA LYS A 182 -7.85 35.75 6.74
C LYS A 182 -8.72 34.63 6.20
N THR A 183 -9.35 34.86 5.03
CA THR A 183 -10.22 33.86 4.38
C THR A 183 -9.42 32.65 3.91
N TYR A 184 -8.27 32.89 3.26
CA TYR A 184 -7.36 31.84 2.82
C TYR A 184 -6.90 30.97 3.99
N HIS A 185 -6.40 31.62 5.05
CA HIS A 185 -5.91 30.91 6.23
C HIS A 185 -6.99 30.01 6.86
N SER A 186 -8.22 30.54 7.03
CA SER A 186 -9.34 29.77 7.57
C SER A 186 -9.71 28.56 6.70
N LYS A 187 -9.71 28.71 5.37
CA LYS A 187 -10.01 27.62 4.45
C LYS A 187 -8.87 26.62 4.35
N PHE A 188 -7.63 27.12 4.27
CA PHE A 188 -6.40 26.28 4.32
C PHE A 188 -6.43 25.38 5.55
N SER A 189 -6.61 25.99 6.73
CA SER A 189 -6.66 25.27 7.99
C SER A 189 -7.72 24.18 8.00
N LYS A 190 -8.94 24.48 7.62
CA LYS A 190 -10.05 23.51 7.60
C LYS A 190 -9.77 22.34 6.65
N VAL A 191 -9.38 22.63 5.40
CA VAL A 191 -9.17 21.59 4.38
C VAL A 191 -7.98 20.72 4.75
N THR A 192 -6.85 21.34 5.15
CA THR A 192 -5.65 20.59 5.55
C THR A 192 -5.88 19.83 6.86
N GLY A 193 -6.60 20.42 7.83
CA GLY A 193 -6.94 19.75 9.09
C GLY A 193 -7.83 18.53 8.88
N ILE A 194 -8.88 18.64 8.06
CA ILE A 194 -9.74 17.50 7.70
C ILE A 194 -8.91 16.42 7.01
N ALA A 195 -8.03 16.80 6.08
CA ALA A 195 -7.16 15.86 5.38
C ALA A 195 -6.21 15.11 6.34
N LEU A 196 -5.59 15.81 7.31
CA LEU A 196 -4.73 15.19 8.30
C LEU A 196 -5.48 14.26 9.25
N VAL A 197 -6.69 14.66 9.69
CA VAL A 197 -7.56 13.79 10.49
C VAL A 197 -7.96 12.55 9.70
N SER A 198 -8.25 12.68 8.41
CA SER A 198 -8.54 11.55 7.53
C SER A 198 -7.35 10.56 7.44
N VAL A 199 -6.12 11.06 7.32
CA VAL A 199 -4.91 10.20 7.39
C VAL A 199 -4.79 9.49 8.73
N LEU A 200 -5.00 10.22 9.83
CA LEU A 200 -4.91 9.65 11.18
C LEU A 200 -5.95 8.55 11.40
N VAL A 201 -7.19 8.79 11.04
CA VAL A 201 -8.30 7.82 11.15
C VAL A 201 -8.02 6.60 10.27
N SER A 202 -7.57 6.82 9.03
CA SER A 202 -7.17 5.73 8.14
C SER A 202 -6.08 4.85 8.74
N ASN A 203 -5.05 5.45 9.36
CA ASN A 203 -3.99 4.69 10.01
C ASN A 203 -4.53 3.82 11.17
N PHE A 204 -5.46 4.33 11.99
CA PHE A 204 -6.08 3.53 13.05
C PHE A 204 -6.95 2.39 12.50
N ILE A 205 -7.71 2.66 11.44
CA ILE A 205 -8.53 1.61 10.82
C ILE A 205 -7.64 0.55 10.19
N MET A 206 -6.52 0.93 9.56
CA MET A 206 -5.59 -0.01 8.93
C MET A 206 -5.00 -1.02 9.92
N ILE A 207 -4.54 -0.58 11.10
CA ILE A 207 -4.02 -1.51 12.11
C ILE A 207 -5.12 -2.43 12.63
N ALA A 208 -6.34 -1.92 12.83
CA ALA A 208 -7.48 -2.72 13.26
C ALA A 208 -7.88 -3.77 12.21
N VAL A 209 -7.90 -3.39 10.93
CA VAL A 209 -8.19 -4.31 9.81
C VAL A 209 -7.15 -5.42 9.75
N GLN A 210 -5.86 -5.07 9.88
CA GLN A 210 -4.78 -6.06 9.84
C GLN A 210 -4.81 -7.01 11.05
N THR A 211 -5.11 -6.49 12.24
CA THR A 211 -5.31 -7.29 13.45
C THR A 211 -6.41 -8.33 13.28
N VAL A 212 -7.55 -7.92 12.73
CA VAL A 212 -8.68 -8.82 12.47
C VAL A 212 -8.34 -9.84 11.39
N ARG A 213 -7.64 -9.40 10.33
CA ARG A 213 -7.26 -10.27 9.20
C ARG A 213 -6.30 -11.39 9.62
N LEU A 214 -5.34 -11.06 10.50
CA LEU A 214 -4.34 -12.02 11.01
C LEU A 214 -4.79 -12.76 12.26
N GLU A 215 -6.01 -12.49 12.74
CA GLU A 215 -6.56 -13.11 13.96
C GLU A 215 -5.61 -13.03 15.17
N THR A 216 -4.89 -11.90 15.29
CA THR A 216 -3.82 -11.73 16.28
C THR A 216 -3.98 -10.44 17.09
N SER A 217 -3.04 -10.15 18.00
CA SER A 217 -3.05 -8.91 18.77
C SER A 217 -2.45 -7.73 17.96
N PRO A 218 -2.84 -6.46 18.25
CA PRO A 218 -2.19 -5.30 17.62
C PRO A 218 -0.68 -5.24 17.86
N LEU A 219 -0.18 -5.78 18.96
CA LEU A 219 1.25 -5.80 19.27
C LEU A 219 2.03 -6.75 18.36
N ASP A 220 1.45 -7.90 18.03
CA ASP A 220 2.06 -8.86 17.11
C ASP A 220 2.12 -8.27 15.69
N VAL A 221 1.06 -7.58 15.25
CA VAL A 221 1.07 -6.86 13.97
C VAL A 221 2.18 -5.81 13.92
N LEU A 222 2.47 -5.12 15.02
CA LEU A 222 3.58 -4.15 15.08
C LEU A 222 4.96 -4.80 14.92
N GLY A 223 5.10 -6.10 15.18
CA GLY A 223 6.31 -6.88 14.95
C GLY A 223 6.60 -7.16 13.47
N THR A 224 5.61 -7.02 12.58
CA THR A 224 5.75 -7.26 11.14
C THR A 224 6.37 -6.06 10.41
N THR A 225 6.83 -6.30 9.17
CA THR A 225 7.29 -5.22 8.25
C THR A 225 6.19 -4.20 7.98
N PHE A 226 4.93 -4.65 7.82
CA PHE A 226 3.77 -3.77 7.76
C PHE A 226 3.66 -2.89 9.01
N GLY A 227 3.77 -3.47 10.21
CA GLY A 227 3.67 -2.75 11.47
C GLY A 227 4.76 -1.68 11.64
N ALA A 228 6.00 -1.98 11.25
CA ALA A 228 7.11 -1.02 11.27
C ALA A 228 6.82 0.19 10.35
N THR A 229 6.34 -0.06 9.13
CA THR A 229 5.98 1.01 8.18
C THR A 229 4.75 1.78 8.67
N TRP A 230 3.76 1.11 9.24
CA TRP A 230 2.60 1.74 9.85
C TRP A 230 3.00 2.69 10.98
N LEU A 231 3.92 2.27 11.87
CA LEU A 231 4.42 3.10 12.97
C LEU A 231 5.11 4.36 12.44
N MET A 232 5.93 4.24 11.40
CA MET A 232 6.56 5.38 10.74
C MET A 232 5.51 6.35 10.18
N ARG A 233 4.46 5.85 9.52
CA ARG A 233 3.33 6.66 9.02
C ARG A 233 2.59 7.37 10.16
N MET A 234 2.36 6.69 11.27
CA MET A 234 1.70 7.26 12.45
C MET A 234 2.53 8.42 13.02
N ILE A 235 3.84 8.23 13.22
CA ILE A 235 4.76 9.28 13.69
C ILE A 235 4.74 10.47 12.75
N LEU A 236 4.86 10.26 11.44
CA LEU A 236 4.82 11.33 10.44
C LEU A 236 3.48 12.08 10.44
N THR A 237 2.37 11.37 10.63
CA THR A 237 1.04 11.99 10.73
C THR A 237 0.94 12.87 11.97
N ILE A 238 1.47 12.43 13.11
CA ILE A 238 1.54 13.23 14.35
C ILE A 238 2.43 14.47 14.16
N VAL A 239 3.58 14.31 13.50
CA VAL A 239 4.48 15.44 13.16
C VAL A 239 3.77 16.45 12.27
N LEU A 240 3.05 15.99 11.24
CA LEU A 240 2.26 16.85 10.34
C LEU A 240 1.13 17.59 11.08
N LEU A 241 0.43 16.92 12.00
CA LEU A 241 -0.56 17.54 12.88
C LEU A 241 0.09 18.59 13.77
N GLY A 242 1.27 18.32 14.33
CA GLY A 242 2.04 19.27 15.12
C GLY A 242 2.46 20.50 14.29
N ILE A 243 2.94 20.31 13.05
CA ILE A 243 3.29 21.40 12.12
C ILE A 243 2.05 22.21 11.79
N TRP A 244 0.93 21.56 11.44
CA TRP A 244 -0.33 22.23 11.16
C TRP A 244 -0.82 23.06 12.34
N PHE A 245 -0.82 22.50 13.56
CA PHE A 245 -1.22 23.21 14.76
C PHE A 245 -0.27 24.39 15.10
N TRP A 246 1.04 24.22 14.89
CA TRP A 246 2.00 25.31 15.01
C TRP A 246 1.71 26.44 14.01
N MET A 247 1.34 26.08 12.76
CA MET A 247 0.98 27.05 11.74
C MET A 247 -0.28 27.82 12.10
N GLU A 248 -1.29 27.14 12.70
CA GLU A 248 -2.54 27.78 13.16
C GLU A 248 -2.31 28.90 14.18
N ARG A 249 -1.32 28.73 15.05
CA ARG A 249 -0.96 29.74 16.05
C ARG A 249 -0.25 30.98 15.47
N LYS A 250 0.16 30.94 14.22
CA LYS A 250 0.88 32.04 13.55
C LYS A 250 -0.05 32.81 12.63
N SER A 251 -0.42 34.03 13.00
CA SER A 251 -1.38 34.86 12.28
C SER A 251 -0.99 35.29 10.86
N ARG A 252 0.26 35.13 10.47
CA ARG A 252 0.77 35.47 9.12
C ARG A 252 1.59 34.31 8.56
N LEU A 253 1.04 33.60 7.58
CA LEU A 253 1.74 32.53 6.87
C LEU A 253 2.39 33.10 5.60
N THR A 254 3.72 33.10 5.57
CA THR A 254 4.49 33.27 4.33
C THR A 254 4.68 31.91 3.66
N GLY A 255 4.83 31.86 2.33
CA GLY A 255 5.03 30.59 1.61
C GLY A 255 6.11 29.68 2.20
N LYS A 256 7.22 30.28 2.68
CA LYS A 256 8.35 29.53 3.30
C LYS A 256 7.96 28.75 4.57
N LYS A 257 6.92 29.15 5.28
CA LYS A 257 6.47 28.44 6.51
C LYS A 257 5.77 27.11 6.22
N HIS A 258 5.41 26.84 4.96
CA HIS A 258 4.82 25.57 4.52
C HIS A 258 5.89 24.53 4.13
N VAL A 259 7.17 24.91 4.06
CA VAL A 259 8.26 23.99 3.69
C VAL A 259 8.37 22.78 4.62
N PRO A 260 8.26 22.89 5.95
CA PRO A 260 8.26 21.71 6.82
C PRO A 260 7.10 20.75 6.53
N MET A 261 5.91 21.29 6.24
CA MET A 261 4.75 20.48 5.84
C MET A 261 5.00 19.78 4.50
N LEU A 262 5.61 20.47 3.52
CA LEU A 262 5.98 19.88 2.24
C LEU A 262 6.94 18.70 2.43
N ILE A 263 8.03 18.90 3.19
CA ILE A 263 9.05 17.86 3.43
C ILE A 263 8.40 16.64 4.12
N ALA A 264 7.66 16.86 5.20
CA ALA A 264 7.01 15.76 5.92
C ALA A 264 5.96 15.04 5.06
N SER A 265 5.24 15.75 4.17
CA SER A 265 4.29 15.14 3.25
C SER A 265 4.98 14.28 2.17
N LEU A 266 6.13 14.71 1.66
CA LEU A 266 6.93 13.90 0.73
C LEU A 266 7.36 12.59 1.38
N VAL A 267 7.84 12.64 2.62
CA VAL A 267 8.22 11.42 3.37
C VAL A 267 6.99 10.56 3.66
N LEU A 268 5.83 11.14 4.00
CA LEU A 268 4.59 10.39 4.21
C LEU A 268 4.16 9.63 2.96
N ILE A 269 4.24 10.24 1.77
CA ILE A 269 3.91 9.56 0.51
C ILE A 269 4.91 8.45 0.21
N PHE A 270 6.20 8.64 0.52
CA PHE A 270 7.20 7.59 0.39
C PHE A 270 6.86 6.34 1.22
N THR A 271 6.29 6.51 2.42
CA THR A 271 5.83 5.35 3.20
C THR A 271 4.67 4.57 2.55
N THR A 272 3.91 5.20 1.66
CA THR A 272 2.88 4.49 0.88
C THR A 272 3.50 3.58 -0.17
N THR A 273 4.58 4.05 -0.81
CA THR A 273 5.38 3.23 -1.74
C THR A 273 6.02 2.02 -1.04
N LEU A 274 6.46 2.18 0.23
CA LEU A 274 7.01 1.06 1.00
C LEU A 274 5.98 -0.04 1.32
N LEU A 275 4.70 0.27 1.28
CA LEU A 275 3.58 -0.68 1.41
C LEU A 275 2.95 -1.02 0.04
N GLY A 276 3.65 -0.74 -1.03
CA GLY A 276 3.20 -0.95 -2.40
C GLY A 276 4.05 -1.97 -3.13
N HIS A 277 3.52 -2.48 -4.23
CA HIS A 277 4.12 -3.54 -5.04
C HIS A 277 5.49 -3.18 -5.67
N GLY A 278 5.85 -1.89 -5.72
CA GLY A 278 7.17 -1.45 -6.20
C GLY A 278 8.33 -1.98 -5.36
N THR A 279 8.08 -2.42 -4.13
CA THR A 279 9.08 -3.00 -3.21
C THR A 279 9.17 -4.53 -3.29
N ALA A 280 8.26 -5.19 -4.01
CA ALA A 280 8.24 -6.65 -4.19
C ALA A 280 9.46 -7.18 -4.98
N THR A 281 10.12 -6.32 -5.73
CA THR A 281 11.33 -6.68 -6.47
C THR A 281 12.57 -6.12 -5.77
N GLU A 282 13.69 -6.84 -5.83
CA GLU A 282 14.99 -6.35 -5.32
C GLU A 282 15.54 -5.13 -6.10
N LEU A 283 14.88 -4.76 -7.19
CA LEU A 283 15.29 -3.65 -8.04
C LEU A 283 14.74 -2.32 -7.50
N ALA A 284 15.59 -1.32 -7.35
CA ALA A 284 15.19 0.01 -6.92
C ALA A 284 14.31 0.77 -7.94
N ALA A 285 14.36 0.40 -9.22
CA ALA A 285 13.66 1.12 -10.28
C ALA A 285 12.13 1.09 -10.15
N PRO A 286 11.44 -0.05 -9.90
CA PRO A 286 10.00 -0.10 -9.68
C PRO A 286 9.57 0.77 -8.49
N MET A 287 10.29 0.71 -7.37
CA MET A 287 10.01 1.51 -6.18
C MET A 287 10.12 3.02 -6.46
N ILE A 288 11.15 3.45 -7.20
CA ILE A 288 11.32 4.86 -7.58
C ILE A 288 10.18 5.30 -8.50
N LEU A 289 9.80 4.48 -9.47
CA LEU A 289 8.71 4.79 -10.41
C LEU A 289 7.37 4.89 -9.69
N ASP A 290 7.07 3.99 -8.76
CA ASP A 290 5.85 4.04 -7.93
C ASP A 290 5.83 5.31 -7.06
N TYR A 291 6.95 5.66 -6.43
CA TYR A 291 7.05 6.90 -5.67
C TYR A 291 6.83 8.14 -6.55
N VAL A 292 7.47 8.22 -7.70
CA VAL A 292 7.29 9.34 -8.65
C VAL A 292 5.84 9.41 -9.13
N HIS A 293 5.22 8.27 -9.45
CA HIS A 293 3.81 8.21 -9.84
C HIS A 293 2.89 8.74 -8.71
N SER A 294 3.10 8.26 -7.49
CA SER A 294 2.34 8.68 -6.31
C SER A 294 2.51 10.17 -6.00
N LEU A 295 3.73 10.71 -6.19
CA LEU A 295 4.00 12.14 -6.05
C LEU A 295 3.27 12.96 -7.11
N LEU A 296 3.39 12.63 -8.39
CA LEU A 296 2.78 13.37 -9.48
C LEU A 296 1.26 13.36 -9.37
N SER A 297 0.67 12.21 -9.05
CA SER A 297 -0.75 12.05 -8.81
C SER A 297 -1.22 12.92 -7.63
N SER A 298 -0.45 12.92 -6.54
CA SER A 298 -0.76 13.71 -5.34
C SER A 298 -0.64 15.22 -5.59
N VAL A 299 0.37 15.65 -6.34
CA VAL A 299 0.53 17.06 -6.73
C VAL A 299 -0.66 17.52 -7.58
N TRP A 300 -1.05 16.70 -8.55
CA TRP A 300 -2.14 17.04 -9.46
C TRP A 300 -3.50 17.03 -8.77
N ILE A 301 -3.90 15.90 -8.18
CA ILE A 301 -5.22 15.75 -7.55
C ILE A 301 -5.34 16.65 -6.32
N GLY A 302 -4.35 16.63 -5.43
CA GLY A 302 -4.34 17.44 -4.22
C GLY A 302 -4.27 18.93 -4.52
N GLY A 303 -3.50 19.32 -5.55
CA GLY A 303 -3.44 20.69 -6.04
C GLY A 303 -4.79 21.18 -6.59
N VAL A 304 -5.48 20.36 -7.42
CA VAL A 304 -6.81 20.68 -7.96
C VAL A 304 -7.84 20.81 -6.84
N ILE A 305 -7.88 19.85 -5.89
CA ILE A 305 -8.79 19.92 -4.74
C ILE A 305 -8.54 21.21 -3.94
N PHE A 306 -7.29 21.51 -3.66
CA PHE A 306 -6.94 22.69 -2.87
C PHE A 306 -7.24 23.99 -3.61
N LEU A 307 -6.98 24.07 -4.92
CA LEU A 307 -7.41 25.20 -5.75
C LEU A 307 -8.92 25.39 -5.71
N ALA A 308 -9.70 24.33 -5.88
CA ALA A 308 -11.15 24.37 -5.91
C ALA A 308 -11.78 24.79 -4.57
N PHE A 309 -11.28 24.27 -3.46
CA PHE A 309 -11.90 24.48 -2.14
C PHE A 309 -11.30 25.63 -1.33
N VAL A 310 -10.08 26.06 -1.64
CA VAL A 310 -9.39 27.11 -0.89
C VAL A 310 -9.12 28.34 -1.73
N VAL A 311 -8.39 28.20 -2.84
CA VAL A 311 -7.91 29.36 -3.60
C VAL A 311 -9.06 30.06 -4.35
N LEU A 312 -9.79 29.35 -5.19
CA LEU A 312 -10.88 29.93 -5.97
C LEU A 312 -11.97 30.58 -5.10
N PRO A 313 -12.48 29.93 -4.03
CA PRO A 313 -13.45 30.59 -3.16
C PRO A 313 -12.89 31.75 -2.33
N THR A 314 -11.56 31.83 -2.20
CA THR A 314 -10.90 32.97 -1.56
C THR A 314 -10.85 34.16 -2.54
N LEU A 315 -10.47 33.89 -3.78
CA LEU A 315 -10.40 34.91 -4.84
C LEU A 315 -11.79 35.46 -5.26
N ALA A 316 -12.80 34.60 -5.23
CA ALA A 316 -14.20 35.02 -5.54
C ALA A 316 -14.75 36.10 -4.60
N LYS A 317 -14.09 36.33 -3.43
CA LYS A 317 -14.44 37.45 -2.56
C LYS A 317 -13.92 38.80 -3.04
N LEU A 318 -13.00 38.84 -4.01
CA LEU A 318 -12.46 40.07 -4.57
C LEU A 318 -13.45 40.76 -5.49
N ASP A 319 -14.27 40.03 -6.24
CA ASP A 319 -15.19 40.57 -7.24
C ASP A 319 -16.29 41.49 -6.66
N TRP A 320 -16.48 41.46 -5.33
CA TRP A 320 -17.46 42.27 -4.63
C TRP A 320 -16.90 43.60 -4.08
N ILE A 321 -15.59 43.83 -4.21
CA ILE A 321 -14.90 44.99 -3.61
C ILE A 321 -14.66 46.06 -4.66
N ASP A 322 -14.57 45.67 -5.95
CA ASP A 322 -14.29 46.58 -7.07
C ASP A 322 -15.55 47.03 -7.87
N LYS A 323 -16.77 46.76 -7.35
CA LYS A 323 -18.05 47.30 -7.82
C LYS A 323 -18.64 48.29 -6.81
#